data_daa131cbaf8ca9cd7469eb229d4901db
#
_entry.id   daa131cbaf8ca9cd7469eb229d4901db
#
_cell.length_a   1.000
_cell.length_b   1.000
_cell.length_c   1.000
_cell.angle_alpha   90.00
_cell.angle_beta   90.00
_cell.angle_gamma   90.00
#
_symmetry.space_group_name_H-M   'P 1'
#
loop_
_entity.id
_entity.type
_entity.pdbx_description
1 polymer ?
#
loop_
_entity_poly.entity_id
_entity_poly.type
_entity_poly.pdbx_seq_one_letter_code
_entity_poly.pdbx_strand_id
1 'polypeptide(L)'
;SGELATVVSKIIGYEQVVDDTDNWHEKAAIVGDPSTSGISCAITAENIGAVMEQYGVEDVRLKTSGGSYDSWMVDQLDEGVNFFNYRGYYGVSGFTNNDVDAANNGFKLPFATVITCGTGSFGSESQCLSEKFLRAGSSVSPKGAVACIGTATVGTHTMFNNAVNIGIYYGLFAQNLQTAGESLVAGKANLYQNYPSNPNNWVTIFTHWNNLMGDGATMLWTDTPVVMNVQHQNNIFQGDNYLSFNVTNPNGLPIEGALVTLMEDRSDFYLEGLTDSNGDVVIHLNDSETNISENIELTVSKFNHKPYLYDIEFQEEIYVPYASVETSSFNDSNNNGIMNPGETIQLSVPIHYDGSEVFSTMTATLSSDSEINTVFDEVYYGNIENGTNNPDQAFIFSLSDFEKHNTSIELYLTLTNS
;
A
#
# COMPACT_ATOMS: atom_id res chain seq x y z
N SER A 1 -3.11 22.80 14.30
CA SER A 1 -1.89 23.59 14.47
C SER A 1 -1.04 23.49 13.22
N GLY A 2 -0.15 24.46 12.97
CA GLY A 2 0.73 24.43 11.80
C GLY A 2 1.64 23.20 11.75
N GLU A 3 2.09 22.70 12.89
CA GLU A 3 2.93 21.51 12.97
C GLU A 3 2.19 20.23 12.53
N LEU A 4 0.92 20.07 12.90
CA LEU A 4 0.12 18.94 12.42
C LEU A 4 -0.03 18.98 10.89
N ALA A 5 -0.31 20.15 10.34
CA ALA A 5 -0.38 20.33 8.88
C ALA A 5 0.95 19.99 8.20
N THR A 6 2.09 20.33 8.82
CA THR A 6 3.42 19.95 8.31
C THR A 6 3.62 18.43 8.30
N VAL A 7 3.26 17.75 9.40
CA VAL A 7 3.39 16.29 9.50
C VAL A 7 2.52 15.59 8.46
N VAL A 8 1.25 15.98 8.34
CA VAL A 8 0.32 15.42 7.34
C VAL A 8 0.86 15.64 5.92
N SER A 9 1.29 16.87 5.61
CA SER A 9 1.87 17.18 4.28
C SER A 9 3.13 16.37 3.97
N LYS A 10 3.98 16.08 4.97
CA LYS A 10 5.15 15.22 4.79
C LYS A 10 4.76 13.79 4.42
N ILE A 11 3.82 13.21 5.15
CA ILE A 11 3.36 11.83 4.92
C ILE A 11 2.74 11.73 3.53
N ILE A 12 1.79 12.60 3.20
CA ILE A 12 1.15 12.61 1.89
C ILE A 12 2.17 12.83 0.78
N GLY A 13 3.06 13.82 0.92
CA GLY A 13 4.06 14.12 -0.10
C GLY A 13 5.10 13.01 -0.28
N TYR A 14 5.45 12.28 0.78
CA TYR A 14 6.30 11.11 0.72
C TYR A 14 5.61 9.94 -0.01
N GLU A 15 4.38 9.63 0.36
CA GLU A 15 3.60 8.52 -0.22
C GLU A 15 3.23 8.79 -1.67
N GLN A 16 2.93 10.04 -2.04
CA GLN A 16 2.64 10.43 -3.43
C GLN A 16 3.88 10.65 -4.29
N VAL A 17 5.09 10.54 -3.72
CA VAL A 17 6.36 10.77 -4.43
C VAL A 17 6.37 12.16 -5.12
N VAL A 18 6.10 13.20 -4.32
CA VAL A 18 6.07 14.59 -4.84
C VAL A 18 7.41 15.05 -5.39
N ASP A 19 8.52 14.56 -4.79
CA ASP A 19 9.88 14.79 -5.28
C ASP A 19 10.53 13.45 -5.65
N ASP A 20 10.73 13.20 -6.95
CA ASP A 20 11.39 12.01 -7.52
C ASP A 20 12.74 12.35 -8.18
N THR A 21 13.29 13.54 -7.90
CA THR A 21 14.54 14.00 -8.46
C THR A 21 15.78 13.39 -7.77
N ASP A 22 16.90 13.33 -8.47
CA ASP A 22 18.22 12.98 -7.95
C ASP A 22 18.36 11.56 -7.39
N ASN A 23 17.44 10.64 -7.70
CA ASN A 23 17.44 9.23 -7.26
C ASN A 23 17.65 9.09 -5.74
N TRP A 24 17.05 9.98 -4.95
CA TRP A 24 17.23 9.97 -3.49
C TRP A 24 16.66 8.71 -2.82
N HIS A 25 15.72 8.03 -3.47
CA HIS A 25 15.16 6.75 -2.98
C HIS A 25 16.19 5.62 -2.93
N GLU A 26 17.24 5.70 -3.74
CA GLU A 26 18.33 4.72 -3.82
C GLU A 26 19.48 5.01 -2.85
N LYS A 27 19.38 6.08 -2.02
CA LYS A 27 20.44 6.56 -1.16
C LYS A 27 20.21 6.26 0.30
N ALA A 28 21.24 5.82 0.99
CA ALA A 28 21.24 5.63 2.45
C ALA A 28 22.48 6.28 3.10
N ALA A 29 22.25 7.06 4.15
CA ALA A 29 23.30 7.64 4.97
C ALA A 29 23.35 6.92 6.33
N ILE A 30 24.44 6.22 6.60
CA ILE A 30 24.57 5.37 7.78
C ILE A 30 25.80 5.76 8.58
N VAL A 31 25.58 6.16 9.82
CA VAL A 31 26.64 6.55 10.77
C VAL A 31 26.77 5.54 11.90
N GLY A 32 28.00 5.09 12.14
CA GLY A 32 28.39 4.31 13.31
C GLY A 32 29.51 4.99 14.05
N ASP A 33 29.23 5.83 15.05
CA ASP A 33 30.25 6.51 15.80
C ASP A 33 30.84 5.58 16.90
N PRO A 34 32.13 5.15 16.80
CA PRO A 34 32.78 4.31 17.78
C PRO A 34 33.19 5.06 19.02
N SER A 35 33.10 6.38 19.05
CA SER A 35 33.48 7.20 20.19
C SER A 35 32.71 6.80 21.44
N THR A 36 33.36 6.51 22.54
CA THR A 36 32.79 6.11 23.83
C THR A 36 32.06 4.73 23.80
N SER A 37 31.25 4.42 22.77
CA SER A 37 30.54 3.13 22.63
C SER A 37 31.42 1.98 22.15
N GLY A 38 32.59 2.30 21.62
CA GLY A 38 33.49 1.34 21.02
C GLY A 38 33.05 0.90 19.62
N ILE A 39 33.83 -0.01 19.03
CA ILE A 39 33.72 -0.50 17.66
C ILE A 39 32.36 -1.10 17.32
N SER A 40 31.56 -1.52 18.29
CA SER A 40 30.28 -2.17 18.06
C SER A 40 29.26 -1.29 17.31
N CYS A 41 29.31 0.04 17.46
CA CYS A 41 28.46 0.96 16.71
C CYS A 41 28.85 1.04 15.24
N ALA A 42 30.16 1.03 14.95
CA ALA A 42 30.66 0.96 13.58
C ALA A 42 30.29 -0.37 12.90
N ILE A 43 30.49 -1.49 13.59
CA ILE A 43 30.10 -2.83 13.07
C ILE A 43 28.59 -2.90 12.84
N THR A 44 27.76 -2.29 13.70
CA THR A 44 26.31 -2.23 13.49
C THR A 44 25.97 -1.45 12.21
N ALA A 45 26.59 -0.30 12.00
CA ALA A 45 26.40 0.50 10.81
C ALA A 45 26.85 -0.25 9.52
N GLU A 46 28.01 -0.89 9.56
CA GLU A 46 28.52 -1.73 8.46
C GLU A 46 27.61 -2.90 8.14
N ASN A 47 27.04 -3.56 9.16
CA ASN A 47 26.08 -4.65 8.96
C ASN A 47 24.78 -4.15 8.31
N ILE A 48 24.24 -3.02 8.75
CA ILE A 48 23.06 -2.39 8.17
C ILE A 48 23.32 -2.04 6.70
N GLY A 49 24.47 -1.41 6.41
CA GLY A 49 24.85 -1.07 5.05
C GLY A 49 24.95 -2.31 4.16
N ALA A 50 25.59 -3.36 4.63
CA ALA A 50 25.71 -4.62 3.89
C ALA A 50 24.35 -5.28 3.60
N VAL A 51 23.39 -5.20 4.51
CA VAL A 51 22.01 -5.67 4.28
C VAL A 51 21.35 -4.83 3.19
N MET A 52 21.44 -3.50 3.27
CA MET A 52 20.86 -2.61 2.25
C MET A 52 21.45 -2.87 0.85
N GLU A 53 22.78 -2.95 0.72
CA GLU A 53 23.46 -3.26 -0.54
C GLU A 53 23.04 -4.63 -1.10
N GLN A 54 22.92 -5.65 -0.23
CA GLN A 54 22.51 -7.00 -0.64
C GLN A 54 21.10 -7.02 -1.23
N TYR A 55 20.23 -6.12 -0.77
CA TYR A 55 18.82 -6.05 -1.18
C TYR A 55 18.50 -4.86 -2.12
N GLY A 56 19.51 -4.28 -2.75
CA GLY A 56 19.34 -3.42 -3.92
C GLY A 56 19.45 -1.92 -3.69
N VAL A 57 19.78 -1.44 -2.48
CA VAL A 57 20.10 -0.01 -2.29
C VAL A 57 21.43 0.31 -2.95
N GLU A 58 21.43 1.18 -3.95
CA GLU A 58 22.59 1.39 -4.83
C GLU A 58 23.67 2.30 -4.22
N ASP A 59 23.28 3.33 -3.46
CA ASP A 59 24.21 4.33 -2.90
C ASP A 59 24.18 4.30 -1.34
N VAL A 60 24.86 3.31 -0.78
CA VAL A 60 24.99 3.17 0.67
C VAL A 60 26.26 3.89 1.14
N ARG A 61 26.08 5.00 1.87
CA ARG A 61 27.13 5.85 2.37
C ARG A 61 27.39 5.61 3.84
N LEU A 62 28.57 5.10 4.15
CA LEU A 62 28.99 4.77 5.50
C LEU A 62 29.95 5.81 6.10
N LYS A 63 29.69 6.20 7.34
CA LYS A 63 30.58 7.06 8.15
C LYS A 63 30.84 6.40 9.51
N THR A 64 31.98 5.70 9.62
CA THR A 64 32.36 4.95 10.82
C THR A 64 33.65 5.43 11.50
N SER A 65 34.29 6.47 10.94
CA SER A 65 35.56 7.04 11.46
C SER A 65 35.80 8.46 10.97
N GLY A 66 36.86 9.10 11.46
CA GLY A 66 37.41 10.36 10.93
C GLY A 66 36.79 11.63 11.50
N GLY A 67 35.88 11.56 12.48
CA GLY A 67 35.23 12.75 13.07
C GLY A 67 34.32 13.51 12.12
N SER A 68 33.97 14.76 12.45
CA SER A 68 33.08 15.61 11.64
C SER A 68 31.78 14.89 11.23
N TYR A 69 31.18 14.17 12.17
CA TYR A 69 29.97 13.40 11.91
C TYR A 69 28.76 14.30 11.66
N ASP A 70 28.68 15.42 12.42
CA ASP A 70 27.65 16.44 12.33
C ASP A 70 27.56 17.05 10.91
N SER A 71 28.66 17.61 10.43
CA SER A 71 28.69 18.22 9.11
C SER A 71 28.43 17.23 8.00
N TRP A 72 28.97 16.00 8.10
CA TRP A 72 28.69 14.94 7.13
C TRP A 72 27.20 14.57 7.10
N MET A 73 26.54 14.47 8.26
CA MET A 73 25.10 14.18 8.36
C MET A 73 24.25 15.30 7.77
N VAL A 74 24.63 16.56 8.00
CA VAL A 74 23.96 17.72 7.39
C VAL A 74 24.05 17.63 5.87
N ASP A 75 25.24 17.39 5.32
CA ASP A 75 25.45 17.27 3.86
C ASP A 75 24.56 16.14 3.26
N GLN A 76 24.48 14.97 3.94
CA GLN A 76 23.65 13.86 3.46
C GLN A 76 22.15 14.17 3.51
N LEU A 77 21.71 14.83 4.61
CA LEU A 77 20.31 15.22 4.74
C LEU A 77 19.91 16.24 3.69
N ASP A 78 20.76 17.24 3.43
CA ASP A 78 20.49 18.29 2.42
C ASP A 78 20.49 17.77 0.99
N GLU A 79 21.36 16.80 0.68
CA GLU A 79 21.35 16.13 -0.64
C GLU A 79 20.08 15.31 -0.85
N GLY A 80 19.51 14.78 0.23
CA GLY A 80 18.37 13.87 0.21
C GLY A 80 18.80 12.40 0.18
N VAL A 81 18.32 11.67 1.15
CA VAL A 81 18.50 10.22 1.30
C VAL A 81 17.18 9.58 1.72
N ASN A 82 16.97 8.33 1.37
CA ASN A 82 15.79 7.57 1.76
C ASN A 82 15.92 7.00 3.18
N PHE A 83 17.12 6.61 3.55
CA PHE A 83 17.41 6.10 4.89
C PHE A 83 18.50 6.93 5.55
N PHE A 84 18.20 7.38 6.77
CA PHE A 84 19.14 8.12 7.60
C PHE A 84 19.33 7.40 8.94
N ASN A 85 20.48 6.78 9.16
CA ASN A 85 20.75 5.99 10.36
C ASN A 85 21.91 6.56 11.15
N TYR A 86 21.73 6.72 12.44
CA TYR A 86 22.80 7.02 13.38
C TYR A 86 22.84 6.04 14.55
N ARG A 87 24.01 5.53 14.82
CA ARG A 87 24.31 4.71 15.98
C ARG A 87 25.55 5.21 16.69
N GLY A 88 25.43 5.56 17.96
CA GLY A 88 26.50 6.09 18.80
C GLY A 88 26.22 5.89 20.30
N TYR A 89 26.81 6.72 21.16
CA TYR A 89 26.71 6.60 22.61
C TYR A 89 25.64 7.52 23.21
N TYR A 90 25.80 8.84 23.06
CA TYR A 90 24.90 9.86 23.61
C TYR A 90 24.75 11.01 22.65
N GLY A 91 23.48 11.46 22.43
CA GLY A 91 23.20 12.43 21.40
C GLY A 91 23.58 11.90 20.01
N VAL A 92 23.82 12.75 19.05
CA VAL A 92 24.11 12.41 17.65
C VAL A 92 25.40 13.11 17.18
N SER A 93 26.50 12.94 17.94
CA SER A 93 27.86 13.41 17.59
C SER A 93 27.94 14.85 17.08
N GLY A 94 27.26 15.77 17.74
CA GLY A 94 27.21 17.20 17.40
C GLY A 94 26.01 17.61 16.57
N PHE A 95 25.34 16.71 15.88
CA PHE A 95 24.10 16.97 15.14
C PHE A 95 22.94 17.22 16.11
N THR A 96 22.18 18.29 15.90
CA THR A 96 21.21 18.84 16.84
C THR A 96 19.88 19.20 16.15
N ASN A 97 18.90 19.65 16.94
CA ASN A 97 17.64 20.20 16.44
C ASN A 97 17.85 21.39 15.48
N ASN A 98 18.92 22.18 15.67
CA ASN A 98 19.22 23.31 14.80
C ASN A 98 19.66 22.85 13.40
N ASP A 99 20.35 21.71 13.31
CA ASP A 99 20.76 21.16 12.02
C ASP A 99 19.56 20.63 11.23
N VAL A 100 18.60 20.02 11.93
CA VAL A 100 17.32 19.63 11.32
C VAL A 100 16.52 20.85 10.83
N ASP A 101 16.51 21.95 11.59
CA ASP A 101 15.86 23.21 11.16
C ASP A 101 16.58 23.87 9.99
N ALA A 102 17.90 23.73 9.94
CA ALA A 102 18.70 24.27 8.85
C ALA A 102 18.63 23.44 7.57
N ALA A 103 18.21 22.16 7.66
CA ALA A 103 18.12 21.25 6.51
C ALA A 103 17.30 21.82 5.36
N ASN A 104 17.69 21.46 4.13
CA ASN A 104 17.05 21.92 2.90
C ASN A 104 16.63 20.75 2.00
N ASN A 105 16.19 19.66 2.59
CA ASN A 105 15.87 18.43 1.87
C ASN A 105 14.47 18.40 1.24
N GLY A 106 13.59 19.35 1.54
CA GLY A 106 12.27 19.41 0.92
C GLY A 106 11.46 18.12 1.17
N PHE A 107 10.86 17.58 0.12
CA PHE A 107 10.13 16.30 0.18
C PHE A 107 11.04 15.06 0.05
N LYS A 108 12.34 15.20 -0.05
CA LYS A 108 13.30 14.08 0.06
C LYS A 108 13.45 13.70 1.53
N LEU A 109 12.41 13.08 2.09
CA LEU A 109 12.21 12.86 3.52
C LEU A 109 12.63 11.44 3.91
N PRO A 110 13.78 11.24 4.58
CA PRO A 110 14.20 9.91 4.99
C PRO A 110 13.28 9.27 6.03
N PHE A 111 13.31 7.94 6.09
CA PHE A 111 13.06 7.22 7.32
C PHE A 111 14.32 7.31 8.20
N ALA A 112 14.22 7.99 9.34
CA ALA A 112 15.34 8.25 10.21
C ALA A 112 15.36 7.29 11.41
N THR A 113 16.53 6.75 11.75
CA THR A 113 16.74 5.98 12.96
C THR A 113 17.93 6.54 13.76
N VAL A 114 17.63 7.21 14.85
CA VAL A 114 18.63 7.85 15.70
C VAL A 114 18.66 7.17 17.08
N ILE A 115 19.05 5.88 17.06
CA ILE A 115 18.95 5.00 18.24
C ILE A 115 20.15 5.17 19.17
N THR A 116 20.05 6.19 20.01
CA THR A 116 21.04 6.50 21.07
C THR A 116 20.34 7.18 22.23
N CYS A 117 21.04 7.33 23.35
CA CYS A 117 20.50 7.93 24.57
C CYS A 117 19.86 9.30 24.32
N GLY A 118 18.62 9.47 24.74
CA GLY A 118 17.92 10.76 24.82
C GLY A 118 17.30 11.27 23.51
N THR A 119 17.55 10.65 22.38
CA THR A 119 17.09 11.16 21.08
C THR A 119 15.56 11.14 20.89
N GLY A 120 14.86 10.30 21.67
CA GLY A 120 13.41 10.19 21.69
C GLY A 120 12.79 10.53 23.06
N SER A 121 13.40 11.38 23.87
CA SER A 121 12.97 11.71 25.24
C SER A 121 11.78 12.69 25.28
N PHE A 122 10.71 12.41 24.52
CA PHE A 122 9.54 13.26 24.34
C PHE A 122 8.77 13.59 25.64
N GLY A 123 8.96 12.79 26.70
CA GLY A 123 8.31 13.02 27.99
C GLY A 123 9.10 13.93 28.94
N SER A 124 10.37 14.23 28.65
CA SER A 124 11.27 14.99 29.54
C SER A 124 11.85 16.26 28.91
N GLU A 125 11.70 16.42 27.60
CA GLU A 125 12.21 17.58 26.85
C GLU A 125 11.07 18.33 26.17
N SER A 126 11.27 19.61 25.89
CA SER A 126 10.29 20.42 25.17
C SER A 126 10.12 19.93 23.71
N GLN A 127 11.18 19.43 23.11
CA GLN A 127 11.22 18.79 21.81
C GLN A 127 12.49 17.95 21.68
N CYS A 128 12.35 16.63 21.65
CA CYS A 128 13.48 15.74 21.40
C CYS A 128 13.83 15.69 19.90
N LEU A 129 15.01 15.13 19.58
CA LEU A 129 15.52 15.11 18.21
C LEU A 129 14.61 14.34 17.26
N SER A 130 14.05 13.20 17.67
CA SER A 130 13.13 12.43 16.81
C SER A 130 11.82 13.15 16.52
N GLU A 131 11.27 13.93 17.49
CA GLU A 131 10.14 14.83 17.21
C GLU A 131 10.54 15.96 16.26
N LYS A 132 11.77 16.47 16.40
CA LYS A 132 12.28 17.55 15.53
C LYS A 132 12.35 17.11 14.08
N PHE A 133 12.88 15.92 13.80
CA PHE A 133 12.88 15.34 12.47
C PHE A 133 11.48 15.31 11.84
N LEU A 134 10.47 14.92 12.61
CA LEU A 134 9.09 14.87 12.13
C LEU A 134 8.46 16.25 11.92
N ARG A 135 8.69 17.20 12.83
CA ARG A 135 7.96 18.49 12.92
C ARG A 135 8.63 19.64 12.16
N ALA A 136 9.86 19.47 11.67
CA ALA A 136 10.61 20.54 11.02
C ALA A 136 10.04 20.97 9.68
N GLY A 137 10.17 22.26 9.37
CA GLY A 137 9.68 22.87 8.13
C GLY A 137 8.25 23.38 8.21
N SER A 138 7.58 23.38 7.06
CA SER A 138 6.18 23.75 6.90
C SER A 138 5.49 22.83 5.89
N SER A 139 4.18 22.91 5.74
CA SER A 139 3.43 22.10 4.77
C SER A 139 3.85 22.31 3.32
N VAL A 140 4.42 23.45 2.97
CA VAL A 140 4.88 23.77 1.59
C VAL A 140 6.41 23.73 1.46
N SER A 141 7.15 23.65 2.56
CA SER A 141 8.61 23.53 2.59
C SER A 141 9.00 22.65 3.78
N PRO A 142 8.73 21.34 3.66
CA PRO A 142 9.04 20.37 4.71
C PRO A 142 10.55 20.19 4.85
N LYS A 143 10.97 19.71 6.02
CA LYS A 143 12.37 19.43 6.35
C LYS A 143 12.46 18.22 7.27
N GLY A 144 13.64 17.63 7.39
CA GLY A 144 13.90 16.52 8.32
C GLY A 144 13.47 15.18 7.76
N ALA A 145 12.51 14.47 8.36
CA ALA A 145 12.17 13.09 8.02
C ALA A 145 10.65 12.88 7.95
N VAL A 146 10.21 11.84 7.23
CA VAL A 146 8.80 11.39 7.21
C VAL A 146 8.45 10.70 8.53
N ALA A 147 9.39 9.94 9.08
CA ALA A 147 9.28 9.26 10.36
C ALA A 147 10.66 9.11 11.01
N CYS A 148 10.71 9.07 12.34
CA CYS A 148 11.96 8.93 13.06
C CYS A 148 11.84 8.02 14.28
N ILE A 149 12.73 7.05 14.42
CA ILE A 149 12.85 6.21 15.62
C ILE A 149 13.94 6.76 16.53
N GLY A 150 13.58 7.03 17.79
CA GLY A 150 14.50 7.49 18.81
C GLY A 150 14.35 6.73 20.11
N THR A 151 15.31 6.93 21.04
CA THR A 151 15.32 6.26 22.35
C THR A 151 14.92 7.23 23.47
N ALA A 152 13.85 6.91 24.21
CA ALA A 152 13.15 7.79 25.17
C ALA A 152 13.82 7.92 26.53
N THR A 153 15.12 7.62 26.67
CA THR A 153 15.85 7.70 27.94
C THR A 153 17.35 7.88 27.74
N VAL A 154 18.06 8.29 28.78
CA VAL A 154 19.52 8.40 28.81
C VAL A 154 20.20 7.18 29.45
N GLY A 155 19.45 6.29 30.08
CA GLY A 155 19.97 5.11 30.77
C GLY A 155 20.09 3.85 29.89
N THR A 156 20.49 3.99 28.64
CA THR A 156 20.46 2.87 27.66
C THR A 156 21.75 2.04 27.67
N HIS A 157 21.71 0.91 26.95
CA HIS A 157 22.85 0.02 26.79
C HIS A 157 23.12 -0.27 25.31
N THR A 158 24.37 -0.15 24.90
CA THR A 158 24.79 -0.25 23.49
C THR A 158 24.35 -1.54 22.83
N MET A 159 24.55 -2.69 23.46
CA MET A 159 24.26 -3.99 22.87
C MET A 159 22.76 -4.20 22.52
N PHE A 160 21.85 -3.72 23.38
CA PHE A 160 20.41 -3.86 23.14
C PHE A 160 19.95 -2.91 22.04
N ASN A 161 20.43 -1.68 22.02
CA ASN A 161 20.15 -0.74 20.95
C ASN A 161 20.71 -1.20 19.58
N ASN A 162 21.89 -1.84 19.59
CA ASN A 162 22.44 -2.43 18.36
C ASN A 162 21.49 -3.53 17.80
N ALA A 163 20.98 -4.41 18.68
CA ALA A 163 20.04 -5.45 18.26
C ALA A 163 18.75 -4.86 17.67
N VAL A 164 18.18 -3.82 18.29
CA VAL A 164 17.00 -3.13 17.75
C VAL A 164 17.31 -2.50 16.39
N ASN A 165 18.43 -1.79 16.27
CA ASN A 165 18.80 -1.09 15.04
C ASN A 165 19.02 -2.04 13.86
N ILE A 166 19.74 -3.15 14.07
CA ILE A 166 19.92 -4.18 13.05
C ILE A 166 18.57 -4.79 12.65
N GLY A 167 17.73 -5.12 13.64
CA GLY A 167 16.44 -5.76 13.41
C GLY A 167 15.46 -4.91 12.60
N ILE A 168 15.50 -3.57 12.72
CA ILE A 168 14.69 -2.65 11.91
C ILE A 168 15.01 -2.83 10.43
N TYR A 169 16.26 -2.74 10.05
CA TYR A 169 16.68 -2.83 8.64
C TYR A 169 16.64 -4.25 8.08
N TYR A 170 16.94 -5.24 8.92
CA TYR A 170 16.74 -6.64 8.53
C TYR A 170 15.26 -6.95 8.26
N GLY A 171 14.35 -6.38 9.07
CA GLY A 171 12.91 -6.48 8.86
C GLY A 171 12.49 -5.89 7.52
N LEU A 172 12.92 -4.66 7.23
CA LEU A 172 12.58 -3.99 5.98
C LEU A 172 13.11 -4.74 4.74
N PHE A 173 14.39 -5.04 4.72
CA PHE A 173 15.06 -5.54 3.52
C PHE A 173 15.02 -7.06 3.37
N ALA A 174 15.30 -7.81 4.45
CA ALA A 174 15.39 -9.27 4.38
C ALA A 174 14.07 -9.99 4.65
N GLN A 175 13.15 -9.38 5.42
CA GLN A 175 11.83 -9.93 5.71
C GLN A 175 10.72 -9.26 4.88
N ASN A 176 11.06 -8.27 4.06
CA ASN A 176 10.15 -7.55 3.18
C ASN A 176 8.97 -6.90 3.94
N LEU A 177 9.23 -6.38 5.14
CA LEU A 177 8.26 -5.57 5.87
C LEU A 177 8.17 -4.19 5.21
N GLN A 178 6.99 -3.60 5.18
CA GLN A 178 6.73 -2.47 4.29
C GLN A 178 6.54 -1.15 5.03
N THR A 179 6.19 -1.19 6.31
CA THR A 179 5.85 0.04 7.03
C THR A 179 6.84 0.42 8.12
N ALA A 180 6.84 1.71 8.48
CA ALA A 180 7.66 2.22 9.57
C ALA A 180 7.35 1.54 10.92
N GLY A 181 6.08 1.21 11.18
CA GLY A 181 5.65 0.50 12.37
C GLY A 181 6.13 -0.94 12.41
N GLU A 182 5.96 -1.68 11.33
CA GLU A 182 6.44 -3.06 11.21
C GLU A 182 7.95 -3.16 11.40
N SER A 183 8.70 -2.23 10.83
CA SER A 183 10.16 -2.17 10.97
C SER A 183 10.59 -2.03 12.43
N LEU A 184 9.93 -1.16 13.21
CA LEU A 184 10.21 -1.02 14.64
C LEU A 184 9.83 -2.29 15.41
N VAL A 185 8.71 -2.94 15.07
CA VAL A 185 8.30 -4.22 15.67
C VAL A 185 9.35 -5.30 15.40
N ALA A 186 9.86 -5.39 14.17
CA ALA A 186 10.96 -6.29 13.82
C ALA A 186 12.23 -6.02 14.65
N GLY A 187 12.59 -4.75 14.83
CA GLY A 187 13.68 -4.36 15.71
C GLY A 187 13.51 -4.84 17.15
N LYS A 188 12.32 -4.67 17.70
CA LYS A 188 11.96 -5.16 19.05
C LYS A 188 11.94 -6.69 19.11
N ALA A 189 11.42 -7.37 18.10
CA ALA A 189 11.44 -8.82 18.01
C ALA A 189 12.87 -9.38 17.95
N ASN A 190 13.75 -8.73 17.17
CA ASN A 190 15.16 -9.09 17.09
C ASN A 190 15.88 -8.98 18.46
N LEU A 191 15.49 -7.99 19.25
CA LEU A 191 16.01 -7.86 20.62
C LEU A 191 15.62 -9.08 21.49
N TYR A 192 14.34 -9.53 21.43
CA TYR A 192 13.90 -10.74 22.14
C TYR A 192 14.59 -12.01 21.64
N GLN A 193 14.79 -12.14 20.33
CA GLN A 193 15.48 -13.29 19.74
C GLN A 193 16.93 -13.39 20.17
N ASN A 194 17.65 -12.26 20.24
CA ASN A 194 19.05 -12.24 20.64
C ASN A 194 19.26 -12.40 22.16
N TYR A 195 18.28 -11.98 22.96
CA TYR A 195 18.36 -12.02 24.43
C TYR A 195 17.13 -12.69 25.07
N PRO A 196 16.84 -13.96 24.77
CA PRO A 196 15.63 -14.64 25.20
C PRO A 196 15.53 -14.82 26.72
N SER A 197 16.65 -14.80 27.42
CA SER A 197 16.68 -14.87 28.90
C SER A 197 16.25 -13.57 29.59
N ASN A 198 16.06 -12.49 28.81
CA ASN A 198 15.69 -11.16 29.31
C ASN A 198 16.47 -10.73 30.57
N PRO A 199 17.80 -10.63 30.49
CA PRO A 199 18.66 -10.38 31.67
C PRO A 199 18.24 -9.08 32.39
N ASN A 200 18.01 -9.17 33.70
CA ASN A 200 17.54 -8.06 34.53
C ASN A 200 16.31 -7.31 33.97
N ASN A 201 15.45 -7.97 33.20
CA ASN A 201 14.30 -7.39 32.54
C ASN A 201 14.64 -6.30 31.49
N TRP A 202 15.91 -6.22 31.06
CA TRP A 202 16.35 -5.17 30.12
C TRP A 202 15.69 -5.25 28.75
N VAL A 203 15.44 -6.45 28.23
CA VAL A 203 14.79 -6.63 26.92
C VAL A 203 13.41 -5.98 26.92
N THR A 204 12.58 -6.30 27.92
CA THR A 204 11.24 -5.68 28.08
C THR A 204 11.35 -4.15 28.20
N ILE A 205 12.29 -3.65 29.02
CA ILE A 205 12.49 -2.21 29.23
C ILE A 205 12.88 -1.52 27.92
N PHE A 206 13.81 -2.06 27.14
CA PHE A 206 14.26 -1.46 25.88
C PHE A 206 13.20 -1.46 24.79
N THR A 207 12.25 -2.41 24.81
CA THR A 207 11.13 -2.37 23.89
C THR A 207 10.18 -1.19 24.14
N HIS A 208 10.13 -0.68 25.37
CA HIS A 208 9.37 0.52 25.70
C HIS A 208 10.13 1.82 25.38
N TRP A 209 11.45 1.79 25.34
CA TRP A 209 12.26 3.00 25.15
C TRP A 209 12.47 3.39 23.69
N ASN A 210 12.45 2.43 22.76
CA ASN A 210 12.55 2.74 21.34
C ASN A 210 11.17 3.02 20.77
N ASN A 211 10.94 4.27 20.34
CA ASN A 211 9.65 4.77 19.90
C ASN A 211 9.74 5.41 18.52
N LEU A 212 8.68 5.23 17.74
CA LEU A 212 8.46 5.87 16.45
C LEU A 212 7.75 7.21 16.65
N MET A 213 8.33 8.27 16.07
CA MET A 213 7.65 9.54 15.81
C MET A 213 7.30 9.56 14.33
N GLY A 214 6.01 9.48 14.03
CA GLY A 214 5.45 9.37 12.69
C GLY A 214 4.22 8.48 12.66
N ASP A 215 3.68 8.26 11.48
CA ASP A 215 2.62 7.28 11.27
C ASP A 215 3.23 5.88 11.09
N GLY A 216 2.77 4.93 11.91
CA GLY A 216 3.23 3.55 11.83
C GLY A 216 2.80 2.83 10.55
N ALA A 217 1.75 3.31 9.89
CA ALA A 217 1.25 2.76 8.64
C ALA A 217 1.97 3.30 7.39
N THR A 218 2.79 4.38 7.52
CA THR A 218 3.55 4.92 6.37
C THR A 218 4.37 3.82 5.72
N MET A 219 4.08 3.54 4.45
CA MET A 219 4.87 2.63 3.60
C MET A 219 6.22 3.25 3.29
N LEU A 220 7.30 2.48 3.52
CA LEU A 220 8.66 2.93 3.27
C LEU A 220 9.15 2.43 1.91
N TRP A 221 9.66 3.34 1.12
CA TRP A 221 10.29 2.97 -0.17
C TRP A 221 11.57 2.19 0.11
N THR A 222 11.71 1.01 -0.48
CA THR A 222 12.95 0.20 -0.42
C THR A 222 13.65 0.12 -1.78
N ASP A 223 13.06 0.75 -2.78
CA ASP A 223 13.53 0.87 -4.16
C ASP A 223 12.95 2.15 -4.76
N THR A 224 13.44 2.56 -5.94
CA THR A 224 12.88 3.69 -6.70
C THR A 224 11.42 3.39 -7.09
N PRO A 225 10.47 4.27 -6.72
CA PRO A 225 9.06 4.05 -7.02
C PRO A 225 8.78 3.96 -8.52
N VAL A 226 8.20 2.86 -8.96
CA VAL A 226 7.84 2.63 -10.37
C VAL A 226 6.47 3.23 -10.68
N VAL A 227 6.32 3.87 -11.85
CA VAL A 227 5.02 4.38 -12.32
C VAL A 227 4.12 3.23 -12.74
N MET A 228 2.83 3.32 -12.45
CA MET A 228 1.79 2.43 -12.94
C MET A 228 0.97 3.09 -14.04
N ASN A 229 0.57 2.31 -15.05
CA ASN A 229 -0.45 2.68 -16.01
C ASN A 229 -1.75 2.00 -15.59
N VAL A 230 -2.79 2.78 -15.37
CA VAL A 230 -4.10 2.27 -14.96
C VAL A 230 -5.11 2.57 -16.06
N GLN A 231 -5.72 1.53 -16.61
CA GLN A 231 -6.83 1.65 -17.56
C GLN A 231 -8.14 1.49 -16.78
N HIS A 232 -9.04 2.42 -16.94
CA HIS A 232 -10.36 2.44 -16.32
C HIS A 232 -11.32 3.34 -17.11
N GLN A 233 -12.60 3.28 -16.83
CA GLN A 233 -13.58 4.25 -17.34
C GLN A 233 -13.45 5.61 -16.61
N ASN A 234 -13.61 6.71 -17.34
CA ASN A 234 -13.49 8.06 -16.80
C ASN A 234 -14.73 8.55 -16.07
N ASN A 235 -15.87 7.94 -16.35
CA ASN A 235 -17.17 8.30 -15.78
C ASN A 235 -17.82 7.08 -15.16
N ILE A 236 -18.58 7.30 -14.11
CA ILE A 236 -19.52 6.34 -13.55
C ILE A 236 -20.93 6.89 -13.77
N PHE A 237 -21.85 6.03 -14.20
CA PHE A 237 -23.23 6.41 -14.49
C PHE A 237 -24.17 5.80 -13.45
N GLN A 238 -25.30 6.47 -13.23
CA GLN A 238 -26.33 5.90 -12.39
C GLN A 238 -26.82 4.57 -12.99
N GLY A 239 -26.66 3.48 -12.25
CA GLY A 239 -27.03 2.13 -12.67
C GLY A 239 -25.85 1.26 -13.12
N ASP A 240 -24.65 1.79 -13.18
CA ASP A 240 -23.46 0.96 -13.30
C ASP A 240 -23.38 -0.01 -12.12
N ASN A 241 -23.15 -1.28 -12.40
CA ASN A 241 -23.11 -2.32 -11.37
C ASN A 241 -21.71 -2.90 -11.16
N TYR A 242 -20.74 -2.47 -11.94
CA TYR A 242 -19.31 -2.79 -11.74
C TYR A 242 -18.40 -1.77 -12.40
N LEU A 243 -17.17 -1.69 -11.93
CA LEU A 243 -16.06 -0.97 -12.54
C LEU A 243 -14.92 -1.96 -12.79
N SER A 244 -14.30 -1.89 -13.96
CA SER A 244 -13.16 -2.73 -14.32
C SER A 244 -11.89 -1.90 -14.47
N PHE A 245 -10.78 -2.45 -13.99
CA PHE A 245 -9.47 -1.82 -13.99
C PHE A 245 -8.43 -2.80 -14.52
N ASN A 246 -7.47 -2.28 -15.30
CA ASN A 246 -6.28 -3.02 -15.70
C ASN A 246 -5.04 -2.21 -15.32
N VAL A 247 -4.13 -2.82 -14.57
CA VAL A 247 -2.92 -2.17 -14.04
C VAL A 247 -1.68 -2.81 -14.62
N THR A 248 -0.86 -1.99 -15.28
CA THR A 248 0.39 -2.44 -15.92
C THR A 248 1.55 -1.52 -15.56
N ASN A 249 2.78 -2.01 -15.71
CA ASN A 249 3.96 -1.18 -15.66
C ASN A 249 4.15 -0.39 -16.98
N PRO A 250 5.12 0.54 -17.08
CA PRO A 250 5.36 1.31 -18.30
C PRO A 250 5.69 0.48 -19.56
N ASN A 251 6.11 -0.77 -19.40
CA ASN A 251 6.38 -1.70 -20.48
C ASN A 251 5.17 -2.55 -20.89
N GLY A 252 3.99 -2.31 -20.28
CA GLY A 252 2.77 -3.05 -20.55
C GLY A 252 2.70 -4.42 -19.88
N LEU A 253 3.61 -4.74 -18.94
CA LEU A 253 3.51 -5.98 -18.17
C LEU A 253 2.52 -5.80 -17.00
N PRO A 254 1.66 -6.81 -16.74
CA PRO A 254 0.67 -6.74 -15.69
C PRO A 254 1.29 -6.59 -14.29
N ILE A 255 0.60 -5.86 -13.42
CA ILE A 255 0.96 -5.73 -12.01
C ILE A 255 -0.08 -6.48 -11.18
N GLU A 256 0.29 -7.66 -10.69
CA GLU A 256 -0.51 -8.49 -9.78
C GLU A 256 -0.52 -7.91 -8.36
N GLY A 257 -1.67 -7.97 -7.68
CA GLY A 257 -1.84 -7.55 -6.29
C GLY A 257 -1.66 -6.04 -6.07
N ALA A 258 -1.95 -5.21 -7.07
CA ALA A 258 -2.17 -3.79 -6.85
C ALA A 258 -3.52 -3.59 -6.18
N LEU A 259 -3.57 -2.78 -5.13
CA LEU A 259 -4.81 -2.45 -4.42
C LEU A 259 -5.50 -1.30 -5.15
N VAL A 260 -6.69 -1.54 -5.66
CA VAL A 260 -7.59 -0.54 -6.24
C VAL A 260 -8.62 -0.18 -5.20
N THR A 261 -8.75 1.09 -4.85
CA THR A 261 -9.74 1.60 -3.90
C THR A 261 -10.59 2.69 -4.52
N LEU A 262 -11.87 2.67 -4.20
CA LEU A 262 -12.86 3.65 -4.60
C LEU A 262 -13.47 4.26 -3.36
N MET A 263 -13.46 5.59 -3.26
CA MET A 263 -14.01 6.34 -2.13
C MET A 263 -14.80 7.54 -2.63
N GLU A 264 -15.89 7.88 -1.94
CA GLU A 264 -16.59 9.17 -2.10
C GLU A 264 -16.20 10.09 -0.93
N ASP A 265 -15.89 11.36 -1.21
CA ASP A 265 -15.48 12.30 -0.15
C ASP A 265 -16.59 12.44 0.92
N ARG A 266 -16.21 12.25 2.18
CA ARG A 266 -17.09 12.38 3.36
C ARG A 266 -18.31 11.45 3.42
N SER A 267 -18.33 10.41 2.63
CA SER A 267 -19.35 9.35 2.70
C SER A 267 -18.78 8.08 3.34
N ASP A 268 -19.66 7.12 3.61
CA ASP A 268 -19.27 5.78 4.04
C ASP A 268 -18.99 4.85 2.84
N PHE A 269 -19.02 5.38 1.59
CA PHE A 269 -18.73 4.63 0.39
C PHE A 269 -17.23 4.30 0.33
N TYR A 270 -16.93 3.03 0.39
CA TYR A 270 -15.58 2.48 0.25
C TYR A 270 -15.65 1.08 -0.37
N LEU A 271 -15.00 0.90 -1.49
CA LEU A 271 -14.82 -0.39 -2.13
C LEU A 271 -13.36 -0.62 -2.46
N GLU A 272 -12.95 -1.89 -2.45
CA GLU A 272 -11.58 -2.26 -2.77
C GLU A 272 -11.50 -3.59 -3.53
N GLY A 273 -10.40 -3.77 -4.26
CA GLY A 273 -10.07 -5.02 -4.93
C GLY A 273 -8.59 -5.12 -5.23
N LEU A 274 -8.08 -6.32 -5.37
CA LEU A 274 -6.68 -6.60 -5.76
C LEU A 274 -6.64 -7.09 -7.21
N THR A 275 -5.69 -6.59 -7.98
CA THR A 275 -5.46 -7.05 -9.34
C THR A 275 -4.94 -8.49 -9.36
N ASP A 276 -5.40 -9.27 -10.34
CA ASP A 276 -4.96 -10.64 -10.61
C ASP A 276 -3.61 -10.70 -11.36
N SER A 277 -3.20 -11.90 -11.79
CA SER A 277 -1.96 -12.14 -12.55
C SER A 277 -1.93 -11.50 -13.94
N ASN A 278 -3.08 -11.05 -14.47
CA ASN A 278 -3.19 -10.29 -15.72
C ASN A 278 -3.21 -8.78 -15.48
N GLY A 279 -3.17 -8.35 -14.21
CA GLY A 279 -3.32 -6.96 -13.80
C GLY A 279 -4.78 -6.49 -13.78
N ASP A 280 -5.74 -7.40 -13.86
CA ASP A 280 -7.17 -7.07 -13.95
C ASP A 280 -7.82 -7.14 -12.56
N VAL A 281 -8.77 -6.24 -12.32
CA VAL A 281 -9.72 -6.32 -11.20
C VAL A 281 -11.06 -5.75 -11.59
N VAL A 282 -12.14 -6.41 -11.15
CA VAL A 282 -13.51 -5.93 -11.27
C VAL A 282 -14.04 -5.65 -9.87
N ILE A 283 -14.53 -4.43 -9.66
CA ILE A 283 -15.17 -4.02 -8.40
C ILE A 283 -16.66 -3.91 -8.65
N HIS A 284 -17.44 -4.73 -7.94
CA HIS A 284 -18.91 -4.73 -8.06
C HIS A 284 -19.51 -3.64 -7.18
N LEU A 285 -20.44 -2.90 -7.78
CA LEU A 285 -21.27 -1.90 -7.12
C LEU A 285 -22.58 -2.56 -6.72
N ASN A 286 -22.82 -2.73 -5.43
CA ASN A 286 -24.08 -3.31 -4.95
C ASN A 286 -25.22 -2.28 -4.98
N ASP A 287 -26.48 -2.71 -5.06
CA ASP A 287 -27.67 -1.84 -5.11
C ASP A 287 -27.75 -0.83 -3.93
N SER A 288 -27.14 -1.15 -2.79
CA SER A 288 -27.08 -0.26 -1.62
C SER A 288 -26.01 0.84 -1.75
N GLU A 289 -25.07 0.69 -2.68
CA GLU A 289 -23.94 1.59 -2.93
C GLU A 289 -24.18 2.48 -4.17
N THR A 290 -25.24 2.21 -4.93
CA THR A 290 -25.64 2.98 -6.12
C THR A 290 -26.20 4.38 -5.81
N ASN A 291 -26.24 4.79 -4.54
CA ASN A 291 -26.54 6.19 -4.16
C ASN A 291 -25.28 7.08 -4.24
N ILE A 292 -24.37 6.77 -5.16
CA ILE A 292 -23.25 7.65 -5.50
C ILE A 292 -23.86 8.95 -6.03
N SER A 293 -23.50 10.06 -5.42
CA SER A 293 -24.02 11.39 -5.73
C SER A 293 -22.94 12.39 -6.10
N GLU A 294 -21.68 12.02 -5.92
CA GLU A 294 -20.51 12.85 -6.16
C GLU A 294 -19.43 12.04 -6.91
N ASN A 295 -18.34 12.69 -7.27
CA ASN A 295 -17.20 12.04 -7.91
C ASN A 295 -16.55 11.03 -6.95
N ILE A 296 -16.02 9.97 -7.52
CA ILE A 296 -15.34 8.90 -6.78
C ILE A 296 -13.84 9.09 -6.91
N GLU A 297 -13.16 9.17 -5.78
CA GLU A 297 -11.70 9.10 -5.74
C GLU A 297 -11.23 7.66 -5.99
N LEU A 298 -10.54 7.46 -7.10
CA LEU A 298 -9.83 6.23 -7.43
C LEU A 298 -8.39 6.34 -6.95
N THR A 299 -7.97 5.42 -6.09
CA THR A 299 -6.57 5.25 -5.73
C THR A 299 -6.11 3.85 -6.10
N VAL A 300 -5.00 3.75 -6.85
CA VAL A 300 -4.33 2.46 -7.07
C VAL A 300 -2.95 2.51 -6.42
N SER A 301 -2.69 1.57 -5.53
CA SER A 301 -1.44 1.51 -4.78
C SER A 301 -0.79 0.13 -4.84
N LYS A 302 0.54 0.11 -4.82
CA LYS A 302 1.36 -1.10 -4.74
C LYS A 302 2.69 -0.74 -4.09
N PHE A 303 3.25 -1.63 -3.27
CA PHE A 303 4.57 -1.44 -2.68
C PHE A 303 5.64 -1.14 -3.74
N ASN A 304 6.49 -0.14 -3.49
CA ASN A 304 7.49 0.38 -4.43
C ASN A 304 6.94 0.87 -5.78
N HIS A 305 5.65 1.28 -5.81
CA HIS A 305 5.05 1.91 -6.98
C HIS A 305 4.46 3.26 -6.60
N LYS A 306 4.64 4.25 -7.48
CA LYS A 306 4.03 5.57 -7.34
C LYS A 306 2.51 5.41 -7.41
N PRO A 307 1.74 5.86 -6.41
CA PRO A 307 0.30 5.70 -6.41
C PRO A 307 -0.32 6.42 -7.60
N TYR A 308 -1.33 5.80 -8.20
CA TYR A 308 -2.18 6.42 -9.20
C TYR A 308 -3.42 7.00 -8.52
N LEU A 309 -3.70 8.27 -8.79
CA LEU A 309 -4.83 9.01 -8.24
C LEU A 309 -5.67 9.57 -9.39
N TYR A 310 -6.97 9.38 -9.35
CA TYR A 310 -7.89 9.89 -10.35
C TYR A 310 -9.28 10.13 -9.75
N ASP A 311 -9.98 11.16 -10.20
CA ASP A 311 -11.37 11.41 -9.84
C ASP A 311 -12.26 10.91 -10.97
N ILE A 312 -13.01 9.82 -10.74
CA ILE A 312 -14.01 9.31 -11.68
C ILE A 312 -15.25 10.19 -11.54
N GLU A 313 -15.67 10.83 -12.64
CA GLU A 313 -16.81 11.73 -12.64
C GLU A 313 -18.12 10.96 -12.56
N PHE A 314 -18.99 11.31 -11.61
CA PHE A 314 -20.35 10.81 -11.54
C PHE A 314 -21.25 11.58 -12.53
N GLN A 315 -22.01 10.85 -13.32
CA GLN A 315 -22.94 11.40 -14.33
C GLN A 315 -24.38 11.03 -13.94
N GLU A 316 -25.18 12.03 -13.56
CA GLU A 316 -26.63 11.87 -13.30
C GLU A 316 -27.44 11.61 -14.58
N GLU A 317 -26.88 11.85 -15.77
CA GLU A 317 -27.65 11.79 -17.00
C GLU A 317 -27.94 10.36 -17.42
N ILE A 318 -29.17 10.05 -17.32
CA ILE A 318 -30.09 9.03 -17.78
C ILE A 318 -30.04 8.84 -19.31
N TYR A 319 -28.90 8.54 -19.89
CA TYR A 319 -28.77 8.09 -21.28
C TYR A 319 -27.79 6.94 -21.45
N VAL A 320 -27.42 6.26 -20.37
CA VAL A 320 -26.80 4.96 -20.51
C VAL A 320 -27.90 3.92 -20.46
N PRO A 321 -28.04 3.10 -21.51
CA PRO A 321 -28.97 1.99 -21.49
C PRO A 321 -28.60 1.10 -20.27
N TYR A 322 -29.49 1.09 -19.29
CA TYR A 322 -29.32 0.28 -18.09
C TYR A 322 -29.90 -1.12 -18.37
N ALA A 323 -29.08 -2.13 -18.22
CA ALA A 323 -29.52 -3.51 -18.28
C ALA A 323 -29.23 -4.19 -16.92
N SER A 324 -30.24 -4.78 -16.32
CA SER A 324 -30.14 -5.59 -15.10
C SER A 324 -30.58 -7.02 -15.38
N VAL A 325 -30.01 -7.94 -14.60
CA VAL A 325 -30.48 -9.33 -14.59
C VAL A 325 -31.78 -9.40 -13.81
N GLU A 326 -32.83 -9.90 -14.44
CA GLU A 326 -34.07 -10.26 -13.76
C GLU A 326 -33.92 -11.60 -13.01
N THR A 327 -34.99 -12.02 -12.33
CA THR A 327 -34.99 -13.31 -11.62
C THR A 327 -34.65 -14.44 -12.59
N SER A 328 -33.43 -14.96 -12.45
CA SER A 328 -32.97 -16.12 -13.22
C SER A 328 -33.68 -17.39 -12.77
N SER A 329 -33.86 -18.32 -13.69
CA SER A 329 -34.38 -19.65 -13.39
C SER A 329 -33.42 -20.73 -13.86
N PHE A 330 -33.32 -21.81 -13.10
CA PHE A 330 -32.50 -22.94 -13.50
C PHE A 330 -33.20 -24.29 -13.37
N ASN A 331 -32.72 -25.25 -14.14
CA ASN A 331 -33.07 -26.65 -14.00
C ASN A 331 -31.76 -27.42 -13.74
N ASP A 332 -31.76 -28.22 -12.69
CA ASP A 332 -30.70 -29.16 -12.34
C ASP A 332 -31.00 -30.56 -12.91
N SER A 333 -30.00 -31.40 -13.08
CA SER A 333 -30.14 -32.71 -13.71
C SER A 333 -30.96 -33.71 -12.87
N ASN A 334 -31.11 -33.50 -11.54
CA ASN A 334 -31.91 -34.35 -10.66
C ASN A 334 -33.25 -33.72 -10.22
N ASN A 335 -33.50 -32.47 -10.60
CA ASN A 335 -34.72 -31.71 -10.32
C ASN A 335 -35.01 -31.52 -8.83
N ASN A 336 -33.96 -31.38 -7.97
CA ASN A 336 -34.13 -31.14 -6.56
C ASN A 336 -34.14 -29.65 -6.19
N GLY A 337 -33.86 -28.76 -7.14
CA GLY A 337 -33.81 -27.31 -6.96
C GLY A 337 -32.54 -26.82 -6.25
N ILE A 338 -31.50 -27.61 -6.23
CA ILE A 338 -30.20 -27.31 -5.63
C ILE A 338 -29.11 -27.61 -6.65
N MET A 339 -28.23 -26.64 -6.92
CA MET A 339 -27.06 -26.87 -7.76
C MET A 339 -26.01 -27.66 -6.96
N ASN A 340 -25.86 -28.95 -7.24
CA ASN A 340 -24.89 -29.79 -6.57
C ASN A 340 -23.61 -29.95 -7.42
N PRO A 341 -22.44 -30.20 -6.80
CA PRO A 341 -21.21 -30.54 -7.51
C PRO A 341 -21.42 -31.71 -8.48
N GLY A 342 -20.85 -31.61 -9.70
CA GLY A 342 -20.95 -32.60 -10.76
C GLY A 342 -22.28 -32.62 -11.53
N GLU A 343 -23.26 -31.81 -11.15
CA GLU A 343 -24.53 -31.72 -11.89
C GLU A 343 -24.44 -30.78 -13.11
N THR A 344 -25.21 -31.12 -14.14
CA THR A 344 -25.44 -30.21 -15.27
C THR A 344 -26.62 -29.28 -14.97
N ILE A 345 -26.34 -27.99 -15.08
CA ILE A 345 -27.27 -26.89 -14.81
C ILE A 345 -27.64 -26.24 -16.12
N GLN A 346 -28.95 -26.00 -16.31
CA GLN A 346 -29.49 -25.18 -17.38
C GLN A 346 -30.00 -23.89 -16.76
N LEU A 347 -29.33 -22.77 -17.03
CA LEU A 347 -29.61 -21.47 -16.44
C LEU A 347 -30.19 -20.53 -17.50
N SER A 348 -31.40 -20.01 -17.28
CA SER A 348 -31.98 -18.94 -18.06
C SER A 348 -31.88 -17.62 -17.31
N VAL A 349 -31.32 -16.61 -17.96
CA VAL A 349 -31.05 -15.28 -17.36
C VAL A 349 -31.79 -14.22 -18.17
N PRO A 350 -33.04 -13.85 -17.84
CA PRO A 350 -33.72 -12.73 -18.47
C PRO A 350 -33.00 -11.41 -18.09
N ILE A 351 -32.98 -10.48 -19.05
CA ILE A 351 -32.39 -9.15 -18.89
C ILE A 351 -33.48 -8.10 -18.98
N HIS A 352 -33.61 -7.25 -17.99
CA HIS A 352 -34.43 -6.06 -18.09
C HIS A 352 -33.57 -4.90 -18.60
N TYR A 353 -34.04 -4.23 -19.63
CA TYR A 353 -33.38 -3.09 -20.23
C TYR A 353 -34.28 -1.85 -20.17
N ASP A 354 -33.76 -0.78 -19.59
CA ASP A 354 -34.37 0.54 -19.56
C ASP A 354 -33.59 1.47 -20.51
N GLY A 355 -34.12 1.68 -21.71
CA GLY A 355 -33.53 2.58 -22.67
C GLY A 355 -34.39 2.73 -23.91
N SER A 356 -34.15 3.77 -24.70
CA SER A 356 -34.89 4.05 -25.93
C SER A 356 -34.21 3.49 -27.20
N GLU A 357 -32.95 3.07 -27.08
CA GLU A 357 -32.20 2.49 -28.19
C GLU A 357 -32.41 0.99 -28.27
N VAL A 358 -32.37 0.45 -29.49
CA VAL A 358 -32.45 -0.99 -29.74
C VAL A 358 -31.05 -1.51 -30.05
N PHE A 359 -30.56 -2.43 -29.25
CA PHE A 359 -29.31 -3.12 -29.53
C PHE A 359 -29.61 -4.39 -30.33
N SER A 360 -29.17 -4.40 -31.59
CA SER A 360 -29.41 -5.51 -32.47
C SER A 360 -28.37 -6.61 -32.33
N THR A 361 -28.78 -7.86 -32.53
CA THR A 361 -27.88 -9.03 -32.59
C THR A 361 -27.01 -9.25 -31.35
N MET A 362 -27.58 -9.07 -30.17
CA MET A 362 -26.87 -9.23 -28.91
C MET A 362 -26.67 -10.70 -28.54
N THR A 363 -25.48 -11.01 -28.15
CA THR A 363 -25.06 -12.31 -27.61
C THR A 363 -24.51 -12.11 -26.20
N ALA A 364 -24.83 -13.02 -25.30
CA ALA A 364 -24.32 -13.01 -23.96
C ALA A 364 -23.39 -14.20 -23.71
N THR A 365 -22.25 -13.96 -23.07
CA THR A 365 -21.30 -14.98 -22.61
C THR A 365 -21.34 -15.09 -21.09
N LEU A 366 -21.45 -16.32 -20.57
CA LEU A 366 -21.41 -16.63 -19.15
C LEU A 366 -20.01 -17.05 -18.73
N SER A 367 -19.46 -16.43 -17.69
CA SER A 367 -18.19 -16.80 -17.07
C SER A 367 -18.30 -16.86 -15.54
N SER A 368 -17.28 -17.38 -14.87
CA SER A 368 -17.19 -17.46 -13.41
C SER A 368 -15.73 -17.51 -12.97
N ASP A 369 -15.47 -17.00 -11.78
CA ASP A 369 -14.16 -17.15 -11.09
C ASP A 369 -14.00 -18.54 -10.45
N SER A 370 -15.10 -19.28 -10.33
CA SER A 370 -15.11 -20.67 -9.84
C SER A 370 -14.89 -21.65 -10.98
N GLU A 371 -14.37 -22.85 -10.68
CA GLU A 371 -14.25 -23.93 -11.67
C GLU A 371 -15.62 -24.44 -12.12
N ILE A 372 -16.15 -23.86 -13.21
CA ILE A 372 -17.32 -24.37 -13.93
C ILE A 372 -16.88 -24.98 -15.26
N ASN A 373 -17.50 -26.09 -15.65
CA ASN A 373 -17.31 -26.66 -16.98
C ASN A 373 -18.47 -26.24 -17.84
N THR A 374 -18.26 -25.30 -18.76
CA THR A 374 -19.27 -24.82 -19.67
C THR A 374 -19.46 -25.77 -20.88
N VAL A 375 -20.71 -26.01 -21.24
CA VAL A 375 -21.10 -26.74 -22.46
C VAL A 375 -21.64 -25.76 -23.47
N PHE A 376 -22.44 -24.77 -23.01
CA PHE A 376 -22.93 -23.63 -23.77
C PHE A 376 -22.77 -22.40 -22.88
N ASP A 377 -21.71 -21.65 -23.09
CA ASP A 377 -21.42 -20.39 -22.42
C ASP A 377 -21.88 -19.16 -23.21
N GLU A 378 -22.24 -19.29 -24.47
CA GLU A 378 -22.69 -18.22 -25.32
C GLU A 378 -24.15 -18.44 -25.77
N VAL A 379 -25.00 -17.43 -25.55
CA VAL A 379 -26.45 -17.51 -25.81
C VAL A 379 -26.91 -16.22 -26.50
N TYR A 380 -27.76 -16.40 -27.52
CA TYR A 380 -28.27 -15.29 -28.29
C TYR A 380 -29.55 -14.70 -27.67
N TYR A 381 -29.58 -13.38 -27.51
CA TYR A 381 -30.74 -12.62 -27.03
C TYR A 381 -31.52 -11.96 -28.17
N GLY A 382 -30.96 -11.88 -29.34
CA GLY A 382 -31.55 -11.16 -30.44
C GLY A 382 -31.43 -9.64 -30.29
N ASN A 383 -32.53 -8.93 -30.52
CA ASN A 383 -32.56 -7.50 -30.21
C ASN A 383 -32.90 -7.30 -28.73
N ILE A 384 -32.10 -6.48 -28.05
CA ILE A 384 -32.42 -5.98 -26.71
C ILE A 384 -33.22 -4.69 -26.88
N GLU A 385 -34.45 -4.69 -26.39
CA GLU A 385 -35.40 -3.56 -26.44
C GLU A 385 -35.85 -3.24 -25.00
N ASN A 386 -36.42 -2.05 -24.81
CA ASN A 386 -36.96 -1.65 -23.51
C ASN A 386 -37.91 -2.71 -22.93
N GLY A 387 -37.67 -3.08 -21.68
CA GLY A 387 -38.38 -4.14 -20.95
C GLY A 387 -37.60 -5.45 -20.87
N THR A 388 -38.31 -6.53 -20.58
CA THR A 388 -37.71 -7.86 -20.36
C THR A 388 -37.31 -8.54 -21.66
N ASN A 389 -36.06 -8.89 -21.78
CA ASN A 389 -35.46 -9.60 -22.91
C ASN A 389 -35.06 -11.01 -22.47
N ASN A 390 -35.56 -12.03 -23.12
CA ASN A 390 -35.27 -13.42 -22.78
C ASN A 390 -34.23 -14.01 -23.74
N PRO A 391 -33.33 -14.87 -23.26
CA PRO A 391 -32.43 -15.62 -24.11
C PRO A 391 -33.19 -16.63 -24.96
N ASP A 392 -32.68 -16.95 -26.15
CA ASP A 392 -33.26 -17.96 -27.03
C ASP A 392 -33.10 -19.40 -26.53
N GLN A 393 -32.12 -19.61 -25.68
CA GLN A 393 -31.84 -20.87 -24.98
C GLN A 393 -31.20 -20.63 -23.60
N ALA A 394 -31.06 -21.68 -22.81
CA ALA A 394 -30.40 -21.61 -21.53
C ALA A 394 -28.86 -21.78 -21.67
N PHE A 395 -28.08 -21.12 -20.82
CA PHE A 395 -26.71 -21.48 -20.60
C PHE A 395 -26.63 -22.90 -20.03
N ILE A 396 -25.63 -23.69 -20.41
CA ILE A 396 -25.42 -25.05 -19.87
C ILE A 396 -24.04 -25.17 -19.35
N PHE A 397 -23.91 -25.45 -18.04
CA PHE A 397 -22.64 -25.69 -17.38
C PHE A 397 -22.77 -26.77 -16.31
N SER A 398 -21.67 -27.28 -15.81
CA SER A 398 -21.61 -28.14 -14.62
C SER A 398 -20.63 -27.59 -13.61
N LEU A 399 -20.95 -27.78 -12.34
CA LEU A 399 -20.02 -27.48 -11.24
C LEU A 399 -18.95 -28.55 -11.15
N SER A 400 -17.75 -28.17 -10.70
CA SER A 400 -16.69 -29.12 -10.41
C SER A 400 -17.14 -30.15 -9.34
N ASP A 401 -16.75 -31.41 -9.51
CA ASP A 401 -17.02 -32.49 -8.54
C ASP A 401 -16.38 -32.23 -7.14
N PHE A 402 -15.46 -31.28 -7.06
CA PHE A 402 -14.70 -30.94 -5.84
C PHE A 402 -15.20 -29.67 -5.15
N GLU A 403 -16.26 -29.01 -5.63
CA GLU A 403 -16.80 -27.86 -4.96
C GLU A 403 -17.31 -28.17 -3.57
N LYS A 404 -17.07 -27.25 -2.62
CA LYS A 404 -17.50 -27.41 -1.24
C LYS A 404 -19.00 -27.14 -1.12
N HIS A 405 -19.65 -27.87 -0.27
CA HIS A 405 -21.06 -27.63 0.06
C HIS A 405 -21.25 -26.21 0.66
N ASN A 406 -22.28 -25.49 0.23
CA ASN A 406 -22.59 -24.10 0.59
C ASN A 406 -21.53 -23.06 0.16
N THR A 407 -20.82 -23.30 -0.93
CA THR A 407 -20.00 -22.26 -1.59
C THR A 407 -20.91 -21.34 -2.41
N SER A 408 -20.70 -20.03 -2.29
CA SER A 408 -21.29 -19.05 -3.22
C SER A 408 -20.45 -19.06 -4.51
N ILE A 409 -21.14 -19.12 -5.66
CA ILE A 409 -20.49 -19.06 -6.96
C ILE A 409 -21.01 -17.80 -7.66
N GLU A 410 -20.09 -16.94 -8.03
CA GLU A 410 -20.40 -15.74 -8.81
C GLU A 410 -20.37 -16.08 -10.29
N LEU A 411 -21.40 -15.67 -11.01
CA LEU A 411 -21.54 -15.85 -12.44
C LEU A 411 -21.61 -14.48 -13.10
N TYR A 412 -20.76 -14.26 -14.10
CA TYR A 412 -20.68 -13.01 -14.85
C TYR A 412 -21.32 -13.18 -16.21
N LEU A 413 -22.19 -12.24 -16.59
CA LEU A 413 -22.85 -12.22 -17.88
C LEU A 413 -22.31 -11.04 -18.69
N THR A 414 -21.59 -11.32 -19.76
CA THR A 414 -21.06 -10.29 -20.67
C THR A 414 -21.91 -10.21 -21.94
N LEU A 415 -22.51 -9.05 -22.18
CA LEU A 415 -23.27 -8.77 -23.40
C LEU A 415 -22.36 -8.18 -24.47
N THR A 416 -22.38 -8.76 -25.66
CA THR A 416 -21.63 -8.28 -26.82
C THR A 416 -22.55 -8.10 -28.04
N ASN A 417 -22.25 -7.09 -28.85
CA ASN A 417 -22.85 -6.90 -30.14
C ASN A 417 -22.01 -7.63 -31.20
N SER A 418 -22.59 -8.50 -31.98
CA SER A 418 -21.91 -9.26 -33.05
C SER A 418 -21.70 -8.45 -34.33
#